data_48ca9a5879f16519f2badd03817a6e5d
#
_entry.id   48ca9a5879f16519f2badd03817a6e5d
#
_cell.length_a   1.000
_cell.length_b   1.000
_cell.length_c   1.000
_cell.angle_alpha   90.00
_cell.angle_beta   90.00
_cell.angle_gamma   90.00
#
_symmetry.space_group_name_H-M   'P 1'
#
loop_
_entity.id
_entity.type
_entity.pdbx_description
1 polymer ?
#
loop_
_entity_poly.entity_id
_entity_poly.type
_entity_poly.pdbx_seq_one_letter_code
_entity_poly.pdbx_strand_id
1 'polypeptide(L)'
;MSRAAFIAAVAAIALVTVVRIAVTQSIFSPTYDEPLHVASGFQYLTEHKYTNDRSHPPLARIVFAWPLRHARLTGPDGFDRAGQMFASAGDYMHGVVEARRGNLIFVALAIIGVALWSVQLMGRIAATVAAAIFALLPPVLAHGALATTDMAGVAGFAIAMAAFQWFLASPTWGRTALLALAVGFGLLTKMSFPMFFAIGAGTLMVLARRWPIGKGLAALAGAFVVVDAAYFFGKLALYFKGFRDLMNQNFNGFEAYFLGHVGSMGSWNYFPVLLLIKTPIPALLLMLAGVALAVRTRQHRALAIIAGLLLLLVMMSSINRGIRHVLPIYVPLSMLAAFAAVTLWPTRAKWAMPILGAWLVANSALAHPDYLPWSNALAGRHPERIALDSNFDWGQDVLRLRDECRRRGITDLHAALFGQVDLRRIDMPPIQPIDPMRAGAPGWYALSESIVIPAQARHRDAYRWLTDNRGFIRVGKSIRLYRL
;
A
#
# COMPACT_ATOMS: atom_id res chain seq x y z
N MET A 1 14.02 -16.95 23.80
CA MET A 1 13.17 -17.67 22.80
C MET A 1 14.07 -18.57 21.95
N SER A 2 13.71 -19.85 21.76
CA SER A 2 14.43 -20.77 20.89
C SER A 2 14.28 -20.38 19.41
N ARG A 3 15.14 -20.94 18.51
CA ARG A 3 15.04 -20.72 17.07
C ARG A 3 13.71 -21.25 16.51
N ALA A 4 13.30 -22.42 16.95
CA ALA A 4 12.04 -23.03 16.52
C ALA A 4 10.82 -22.19 16.94
N ALA A 5 10.78 -21.72 18.20
CA ALA A 5 9.73 -20.86 18.70
C ALA A 5 9.65 -19.51 17.95
N PHE A 6 10.80 -18.95 17.55
CA PHE A 6 10.84 -17.73 16.73
C PHE A 6 10.22 -17.97 15.34
N ILE A 7 10.65 -19.04 14.66
CA ILE A 7 10.12 -19.38 13.33
C ILE A 7 8.62 -19.62 13.40
N ALA A 8 8.16 -20.42 14.39
CA ALA A 8 6.75 -20.70 14.59
C ALA A 8 5.93 -19.43 14.86
N ALA A 9 6.45 -18.51 15.69
CA ALA A 9 5.77 -17.24 15.99
C ALA A 9 5.65 -16.35 14.75
N VAL A 10 6.73 -16.19 13.97
CA VAL A 10 6.69 -15.39 12.72
C VAL A 10 5.74 -16.01 11.69
N ALA A 11 5.77 -17.34 11.55
CA ALA A 11 4.86 -18.06 10.66
C ALA A 11 3.38 -17.89 11.08
N ALA A 12 3.09 -17.97 12.37
CA ALA A 12 1.76 -17.75 12.91
C ALA A 12 1.28 -16.31 12.67
N ILE A 13 2.13 -15.29 12.90
CA ILE A 13 1.82 -13.89 12.62
C ILE A 13 1.51 -13.71 11.12
N ALA A 14 2.34 -14.26 10.24
CA ALA A 14 2.12 -14.17 8.80
C ALA A 14 0.80 -14.87 8.39
N LEU A 15 0.54 -16.09 8.89
CA LEU A 15 -0.66 -16.85 8.59
C LEU A 15 -1.94 -16.10 9.04
N VAL A 16 -1.98 -15.64 10.29
CA VAL A 16 -3.13 -14.89 10.84
C VAL A 16 -3.36 -13.62 10.01
N THR A 17 -2.31 -12.92 9.63
CA THR A 17 -2.41 -11.69 8.82
C THR A 17 -2.95 -12.00 7.42
N VAL A 18 -2.42 -13.03 6.76
CA VAL A 18 -2.88 -13.48 5.44
C VAL A 18 -4.36 -13.88 5.48
N VAL A 19 -4.78 -14.67 6.48
CA VAL A 19 -6.18 -15.07 6.64
C VAL A 19 -7.08 -13.85 6.87
N ARG A 20 -6.69 -12.93 7.75
CA ARG A 20 -7.46 -11.69 8.01
C ARG A 20 -7.64 -10.84 6.75
N ILE A 21 -6.62 -10.76 5.91
CA ILE A 21 -6.69 -10.04 4.64
C ILE A 21 -7.56 -10.79 3.64
N ALA A 22 -7.36 -12.11 3.50
CA ALA A 22 -8.07 -12.93 2.51
C ALA A 22 -9.60 -12.85 2.67
N VAL A 23 -10.11 -12.84 3.90
CA VAL A 23 -11.57 -12.75 4.16
C VAL A 23 -12.17 -11.38 3.79
N THR A 24 -11.35 -10.34 3.56
CA THR A 24 -11.84 -9.02 3.13
C THR A 24 -11.86 -8.85 1.62
N GLN A 25 -11.15 -9.69 0.87
CA GLN A 25 -10.90 -9.47 -0.55
C GLN A 25 -12.16 -9.53 -1.43
N SER A 26 -13.20 -10.25 -1.00
CA SER A 26 -14.49 -10.35 -1.70
C SER A 26 -15.50 -9.27 -1.31
N ILE A 27 -15.25 -8.49 -0.26
CA ILE A 27 -16.19 -7.49 0.26
C ILE A 27 -16.20 -6.23 -0.61
N PHE A 28 -15.04 -5.90 -1.21
CA PHE A 28 -14.81 -4.62 -1.87
C PHE A 28 -14.70 -4.77 -3.38
N SER A 29 -15.32 -3.83 -4.10
CA SER A 29 -15.08 -3.65 -5.54
C SER A 29 -13.60 -3.41 -5.85
N PRO A 30 -13.15 -3.63 -7.11
CA PRO A 30 -11.81 -3.25 -7.52
C PRO A 30 -11.55 -1.77 -7.24
N THR A 31 -10.38 -1.48 -6.68
CA THR A 31 -9.90 -0.11 -6.55
C THR A 31 -9.37 0.41 -7.89
N TYR A 32 -9.13 1.72 -7.98
CA TYR A 32 -8.81 2.40 -9.24
C TYR A 32 -7.63 1.76 -10.01
N ASP A 33 -6.55 1.37 -9.32
CA ASP A 33 -5.32 0.89 -9.98
C ASP A 33 -5.33 -0.63 -10.27
N GLU A 34 -6.14 -1.43 -9.58
CA GLU A 34 -6.10 -2.90 -9.68
C GLU A 34 -6.31 -3.41 -11.11
N PRO A 35 -7.30 -2.92 -11.89
CA PRO A 35 -7.52 -3.40 -13.25
C PRO A 35 -6.29 -3.21 -14.15
N LEU A 36 -5.63 -2.06 -14.06
CA LEU A 36 -4.44 -1.75 -14.87
C LEU A 36 -3.25 -2.64 -14.47
N HIS A 37 -3.06 -2.91 -13.18
CA HIS A 37 -2.00 -3.80 -12.73
C HIS A 37 -2.19 -5.22 -13.27
N VAL A 38 -3.40 -5.75 -13.19
CA VAL A 38 -3.71 -7.11 -13.67
C VAL A 38 -3.59 -7.19 -15.20
N ALA A 39 -4.13 -6.20 -15.93
CA ALA A 39 -4.02 -6.15 -17.40
C ALA A 39 -2.55 -6.09 -17.88
N SER A 40 -1.71 -5.31 -17.18
CA SER A 40 -0.28 -5.21 -17.53
C SER A 40 0.49 -6.52 -17.25
N GLY A 41 0.14 -7.22 -16.16
CA GLY A 41 0.70 -8.52 -15.85
C GLY A 41 0.26 -9.60 -16.87
N PHE A 42 -0.99 -9.53 -17.33
CA PHE A 42 -1.49 -10.41 -18.37
C PHE A 42 -0.77 -10.19 -19.70
N GLN A 43 -0.60 -8.93 -20.12
CA GLN A 43 0.17 -8.61 -21.33
C GLN A 43 1.58 -9.23 -21.29
N TYR A 44 2.23 -9.14 -20.10
CA TYR A 44 3.53 -9.76 -19.90
C TYR A 44 3.50 -11.27 -20.13
N LEU A 45 2.52 -11.96 -19.51
CA LEU A 45 2.43 -13.43 -19.53
C LEU A 45 2.04 -13.99 -20.89
N THR A 46 1.15 -13.33 -21.63
CA THR A 46 0.53 -13.88 -22.83
C THR A 46 1.10 -13.32 -24.13
N GLU A 47 1.58 -12.07 -24.12
CA GLU A 47 2.08 -11.39 -25.31
C GLU A 47 3.60 -11.20 -25.30
N HIS A 48 4.30 -11.52 -24.19
CA HIS A 48 5.71 -11.25 -24.00
C HIS A 48 6.08 -9.80 -24.29
N LYS A 49 5.17 -8.88 -23.92
CA LYS A 49 5.30 -7.43 -24.02
C LYS A 49 5.09 -6.77 -22.66
N TYR A 50 5.62 -5.58 -22.49
CA TYR A 50 5.41 -4.79 -21.27
C TYR A 50 5.33 -3.31 -21.63
N THR A 51 4.20 -2.89 -22.18
CA THR A 51 3.99 -1.56 -22.79
C THR A 51 2.78 -0.81 -22.25
N ASN A 52 1.78 -1.49 -21.63
CA ASN A 52 0.55 -0.86 -21.11
C ASN A 52 0.85 0.22 -20.07
N ASP A 53 1.70 -0.09 -19.11
CA ASP A 53 2.14 0.85 -18.09
C ASP A 53 3.54 0.44 -17.60
N ARG A 54 4.54 1.23 -17.95
CA ARG A 54 5.93 0.99 -17.59
C ARG A 54 6.34 1.59 -16.25
N SER A 55 5.51 2.45 -15.67
CA SER A 55 5.83 3.15 -14.41
C SER A 55 5.87 2.23 -13.19
N HIS A 56 5.52 0.94 -13.36
CA HIS A 56 5.68 -0.10 -12.35
C HIS A 56 6.39 -1.33 -12.91
N PRO A 57 7.29 -1.98 -12.17
CA PRO A 57 7.98 -3.19 -12.61
C PRO A 57 7.03 -4.42 -12.68
N PRO A 58 7.41 -5.50 -13.41
CA PRO A 58 6.47 -6.55 -13.78
C PRO A 58 6.15 -7.56 -12.68
N LEU A 59 7.03 -7.80 -11.69
CA LEU A 59 6.94 -8.99 -10.82
C LEU A 59 5.59 -9.11 -10.08
N ALA A 60 5.17 -8.06 -9.39
CA ALA A 60 3.89 -8.10 -8.66
C ALA A 60 2.71 -8.30 -9.61
N ARG A 61 2.74 -7.63 -10.76
CA ARG A 61 1.70 -7.69 -11.79
C ARG A 61 1.58 -9.08 -12.41
N ILE A 62 2.72 -9.75 -12.65
CA ILE A 62 2.75 -11.15 -13.10
C ILE A 62 2.03 -12.04 -12.09
N VAL A 63 2.32 -11.87 -10.79
CA VAL A 63 1.72 -12.67 -9.73
C VAL A 63 0.20 -12.44 -9.66
N PHE A 64 -0.27 -11.19 -9.83
CA PHE A 64 -1.70 -10.88 -9.84
C PHE A 64 -2.42 -11.45 -11.07
N ALA A 65 -1.80 -11.41 -12.22
CA ALA A 65 -2.39 -11.91 -13.47
C ALA A 65 -2.27 -13.45 -13.65
N TRP A 66 -1.39 -14.09 -12.89
CA TRP A 66 -1.10 -15.53 -13.06
C TRP A 66 -2.35 -16.45 -13.00
N PRO A 67 -3.29 -16.26 -12.06
CA PRO A 67 -4.51 -17.06 -12.03
C PRO A 67 -5.38 -16.89 -13.28
N LEU A 68 -5.30 -15.73 -13.94
CA LEU A 68 -6.12 -15.33 -15.07
C LEU A 68 -5.42 -15.50 -16.43
N ARG A 69 -4.21 -16.09 -16.46
CA ARG A 69 -3.36 -16.19 -17.67
C ARG A 69 -3.98 -16.94 -18.86
N HIS A 70 -4.99 -17.75 -18.62
CA HIS A 70 -5.69 -18.51 -19.66
C HIS A 70 -6.96 -17.82 -20.17
N ALA A 71 -7.24 -16.58 -19.70
CA ALA A 71 -8.37 -15.80 -20.18
C ALA A 71 -8.29 -15.58 -21.69
N ARG A 72 -9.40 -15.80 -22.38
CA ARG A 72 -9.54 -15.45 -23.80
C ARG A 72 -10.18 -14.08 -23.88
N LEU A 73 -9.44 -13.12 -24.40
CA LEU A 73 -9.86 -11.72 -24.44
C LEU A 73 -10.15 -11.31 -25.87
N THR A 74 -11.23 -10.57 -26.05
CA THR A 74 -11.62 -9.96 -27.32
C THR A 74 -11.72 -8.45 -27.11
N GLY A 75 -11.16 -7.65 -28.02
CA GLY A 75 -11.27 -6.20 -27.95
C GLY A 75 -9.96 -5.47 -27.58
N PRO A 76 -10.00 -4.13 -27.52
CA PRO A 76 -8.84 -3.29 -27.34
C PRO A 76 -8.22 -3.42 -25.93
N ASP A 77 -6.98 -2.96 -25.81
CA ASP A 77 -6.24 -2.93 -24.55
C ASP A 77 -6.87 -1.94 -23.55
N GLY A 78 -6.48 -2.05 -22.27
CA GLY A 78 -6.86 -1.13 -21.22
C GLY A 78 -7.87 -1.68 -20.21
N PHE A 79 -8.70 -0.80 -19.64
CA PHE A 79 -9.62 -1.14 -18.55
C PHE A 79 -10.72 -2.12 -18.95
N ASP A 80 -11.22 -2.05 -20.20
CA ASP A 80 -12.22 -3.00 -20.68
C ASP A 80 -11.66 -4.42 -20.77
N ARG A 81 -10.42 -4.56 -21.19
CA ARG A 81 -9.68 -5.83 -21.20
C ARG A 81 -9.53 -6.42 -19.80
N ALA A 82 -9.25 -5.59 -18.80
CA ALA A 82 -9.20 -6.04 -17.39
C ALA A 82 -10.57 -6.55 -16.91
N GLY A 83 -11.66 -5.89 -17.29
CA GLY A 83 -13.02 -6.34 -17.00
C GLY A 83 -13.32 -7.73 -17.59
N GLN A 84 -12.92 -7.97 -18.85
CA GLN A 84 -13.03 -9.27 -19.48
C GLN A 84 -12.17 -10.34 -18.78
N MET A 85 -10.95 -9.99 -18.37
CA MET A 85 -10.07 -10.92 -17.63
C MET A 85 -10.71 -11.39 -16.33
N PHE A 86 -11.23 -10.46 -15.53
CA PHE A 86 -11.87 -10.83 -14.27
C PHE A 86 -13.10 -11.71 -14.53
N ALA A 87 -13.92 -11.40 -15.54
CA ALA A 87 -15.08 -12.20 -15.87
C ALA A 87 -14.73 -13.60 -16.46
N SER A 88 -13.54 -13.79 -17.01
CA SER A 88 -13.10 -15.09 -17.56
C SER A 88 -12.91 -16.18 -16.50
N ALA A 89 -12.84 -15.82 -15.22
CA ALA A 89 -12.76 -16.74 -14.10
C ALA A 89 -14.15 -17.32 -13.70
N GLY A 90 -15.18 -17.08 -14.51
CA GLY A 90 -16.57 -17.52 -14.29
C GLY A 90 -17.47 -16.44 -13.70
N ASP A 91 -16.94 -15.62 -12.79
CA ASP A 91 -17.61 -14.44 -12.23
C ASP A 91 -16.59 -13.31 -12.08
N TYR A 92 -17.03 -12.08 -12.36
CA TYR A 92 -16.17 -10.89 -12.32
C TYR A 92 -15.48 -10.71 -10.96
N MET A 93 -16.23 -10.84 -9.88
CA MET A 93 -15.66 -10.66 -8.53
C MET A 93 -14.79 -11.83 -8.11
N HIS A 94 -15.07 -13.04 -8.58
CA HIS A 94 -14.16 -14.18 -8.38
C HIS A 94 -12.80 -13.89 -9.00
N GLY A 95 -12.76 -13.42 -10.24
CA GLY A 95 -11.50 -13.03 -10.90
C GLY A 95 -10.73 -11.93 -10.17
N VAL A 96 -11.42 -10.94 -9.61
CA VAL A 96 -10.81 -9.90 -8.76
C VAL A 96 -10.16 -10.52 -7.51
N VAL A 97 -10.86 -11.42 -6.83
CA VAL A 97 -10.35 -12.12 -5.62
C VAL A 97 -9.13 -12.96 -5.96
N GLU A 98 -9.15 -13.70 -7.08
CA GLU A 98 -8.00 -14.49 -7.53
C GLU A 98 -6.77 -13.62 -7.77
N ALA A 99 -6.92 -12.46 -8.42
CA ALA A 99 -5.82 -11.52 -8.59
C ALA A 99 -5.28 -10.99 -7.26
N ARG A 100 -6.17 -10.64 -6.31
CA ARG A 100 -5.81 -10.14 -4.96
C ARG A 100 -5.07 -11.19 -4.12
N ARG A 101 -5.41 -12.48 -4.27
CA ARG A 101 -4.72 -13.60 -3.58
C ARG A 101 -3.23 -13.60 -3.87
N GLY A 102 -2.82 -13.20 -5.08
CA GLY A 102 -1.42 -13.04 -5.43
C GLY A 102 -0.66 -12.07 -4.52
N ASN A 103 -1.32 -11.05 -3.96
CA ASN A 103 -0.66 -10.09 -3.08
C ASN A 103 -0.36 -10.66 -1.68
N LEU A 104 -1.03 -11.73 -1.26
CA LEU A 104 -0.84 -12.36 0.06
C LEU A 104 0.60 -12.88 0.25
N ILE A 105 1.26 -13.31 -0.83
CA ILE A 105 2.67 -13.73 -0.79
C ILE A 105 3.57 -12.55 -0.40
N PHE A 106 3.31 -11.35 -0.94
CA PHE A 106 4.12 -10.18 -0.62
C PHE A 106 3.89 -9.69 0.81
N VAL A 107 2.68 -9.86 1.35
CA VAL A 107 2.39 -9.60 2.77
C VAL A 107 3.22 -10.53 3.66
N ALA A 108 3.21 -11.84 3.38
CA ALA A 108 4.00 -12.81 4.13
C ALA A 108 5.51 -12.51 4.03
N LEU A 109 6.01 -12.22 2.83
CA LEU A 109 7.40 -11.84 2.59
C LEU A 109 7.80 -10.55 3.30
N ALA A 110 6.92 -9.55 3.37
CA ALA A 110 7.17 -8.32 4.11
C ALA A 110 7.33 -8.60 5.63
N ILE A 111 6.44 -9.39 6.22
CA ILE A 111 6.50 -9.78 7.64
C ILE A 111 7.78 -10.57 7.92
N ILE A 112 8.13 -11.51 7.06
CA ILE A 112 9.38 -12.29 7.15
C ILE A 112 10.59 -11.36 7.01
N GLY A 113 10.58 -10.43 6.07
CA GLY A 113 11.66 -9.45 5.86
C GLY A 113 11.88 -8.57 7.10
N VAL A 114 10.79 -8.05 7.70
CA VAL A 114 10.84 -7.31 8.98
C VAL A 114 11.48 -8.17 10.08
N ALA A 115 11.04 -9.42 10.23
CA ALA A 115 11.57 -10.34 11.24
C ALA A 115 13.06 -10.65 11.01
N LEU A 116 13.46 -10.91 9.74
CA LEU A 116 14.84 -11.24 9.36
C LEU A 116 15.79 -10.06 9.56
N TRP A 117 15.36 -8.84 9.28
CA TRP A 117 16.19 -7.65 9.54
C TRP A 117 16.28 -7.36 11.04
N SER A 118 15.14 -7.43 11.74
CA SER A 118 15.06 -7.18 13.18
C SER A 118 15.91 -8.16 14.00
N VAL A 119 15.89 -9.45 13.67
CA VAL A 119 16.60 -10.48 14.45
C VAL A 119 18.12 -10.30 14.42
N GLN A 120 18.65 -9.76 13.33
CA GLN A 120 20.07 -9.46 13.18
C GLN A 120 20.54 -8.30 14.08
N LEU A 121 19.63 -7.39 14.43
CA LEU A 121 19.93 -6.19 15.19
C LEU A 121 19.55 -6.30 16.67
N MET A 122 18.40 -6.94 16.97
CA MET A 122 17.73 -6.82 18.27
C MET A 122 17.37 -8.19 18.90
N GLY A 123 17.75 -9.30 18.25
CA GLY A 123 17.43 -10.65 18.72
C GLY A 123 15.97 -11.06 18.48
N ARG A 124 15.65 -12.31 18.84
CA ARG A 124 14.42 -13.00 18.42
C ARG A 124 13.15 -12.43 19.02
N ILE A 125 13.18 -12.01 20.29
CA ILE A 125 11.98 -11.45 20.97
C ILE A 125 11.57 -10.13 20.31
N ALA A 126 12.52 -9.19 20.18
CA ALA A 126 12.24 -7.91 19.55
C ALA A 126 11.81 -8.06 18.08
N ALA A 127 12.41 -9.04 17.36
CA ALA A 127 12.04 -9.34 15.99
C ALA A 127 10.59 -9.85 15.87
N THR A 128 10.15 -10.70 16.80
CA THR A 128 8.75 -11.17 16.86
C THR A 128 7.79 -10.01 17.14
N VAL A 129 8.14 -9.14 18.09
CA VAL A 129 7.33 -7.95 18.42
C VAL A 129 7.27 -6.99 17.23
N ALA A 130 8.39 -6.75 16.52
CA ALA A 130 8.42 -5.91 15.32
C ALA A 130 7.50 -6.44 14.20
N ALA A 131 7.58 -7.75 13.93
CA ALA A 131 6.73 -8.43 12.97
C ALA A 131 5.23 -8.33 13.35
N ALA A 132 4.90 -8.50 14.64
CA ALA A 132 3.53 -8.40 15.15
C ALA A 132 3.00 -6.96 15.05
N ILE A 133 3.78 -5.95 15.44
CA ILE A 133 3.37 -4.54 15.31
C ILE A 133 3.13 -4.21 13.82
N PHE A 134 4.06 -4.58 12.93
CA PHE A 134 3.92 -4.34 11.49
C PHE A 134 2.65 -4.98 10.93
N ALA A 135 2.37 -6.23 11.27
CA ALA A 135 1.23 -7.00 10.81
C ALA A 135 -0.13 -6.47 11.31
N LEU A 136 -0.15 -5.71 12.41
CA LEU A 136 -1.36 -5.12 13.00
C LEU A 136 -1.68 -3.72 12.45
N LEU A 137 -0.82 -3.12 11.63
CA LEU A 137 -1.03 -1.77 11.09
C LEU A 137 -2.13 -1.77 10.02
N PRO A 138 -3.22 -0.99 10.18
CA PRO A 138 -4.28 -0.91 9.17
C PRO A 138 -3.80 -0.54 7.76
N PRO A 139 -2.81 0.36 7.54
CA PRO A 139 -2.28 0.61 6.20
C PRO A 139 -1.63 -0.62 5.56
N VAL A 140 -0.96 -1.48 6.34
CA VAL A 140 -0.38 -2.74 5.85
C VAL A 140 -1.49 -3.71 5.44
N LEU A 141 -2.53 -3.84 6.27
CA LEU A 141 -3.69 -4.70 5.99
C LEU A 141 -4.49 -4.21 4.78
N ALA A 142 -4.69 -2.89 4.65
CA ALA A 142 -5.40 -2.27 3.54
C ALA A 142 -4.72 -2.60 2.20
N HIS A 143 -3.45 -2.25 2.07
CA HIS A 143 -2.71 -2.46 0.81
C HIS A 143 -2.30 -3.91 0.58
N GLY A 144 -2.32 -4.74 1.63
CA GLY A 144 -2.20 -6.19 1.54
C GLY A 144 -3.41 -6.87 0.89
N ALA A 145 -4.60 -6.26 1.01
CA ALA A 145 -5.85 -6.80 0.49
C ALA A 145 -6.08 -6.55 -1.02
N LEU A 146 -5.26 -5.71 -1.66
CA LEU A 146 -5.47 -5.21 -3.01
C LEU A 146 -4.41 -5.74 -3.99
N ALA A 147 -4.76 -5.93 -5.26
CA ALA A 147 -3.81 -6.32 -6.31
C ALA A 147 -2.99 -5.10 -6.80
N THR A 148 -2.23 -4.48 -5.86
CA THR A 148 -1.37 -3.31 -6.13
C THR A 148 0.08 -3.59 -5.75
N THR A 149 1.02 -2.88 -6.35
CA THR A 149 2.47 -3.13 -6.20
C THR A 149 3.03 -2.66 -4.85
N ASP A 150 2.21 -2.09 -3.98
CA ASP A 150 2.64 -1.43 -2.75
C ASP A 150 3.27 -2.40 -1.75
N MET A 151 2.57 -3.51 -1.44
CA MET A 151 3.10 -4.51 -0.51
C MET A 151 4.29 -5.28 -1.09
N ALA A 152 4.34 -5.47 -2.41
CA ALA A 152 5.52 -6.02 -3.07
C ALA A 152 6.74 -5.11 -2.86
N GLY A 153 6.57 -3.77 -2.98
CA GLY A 153 7.62 -2.80 -2.69
C GLY A 153 8.10 -2.84 -1.24
N VAL A 154 7.18 -3.00 -0.28
CA VAL A 154 7.53 -3.18 1.15
C VAL A 154 8.32 -4.47 1.38
N ALA A 155 7.88 -5.58 0.79
CA ALA A 155 8.57 -6.87 0.85
C ALA A 155 9.98 -6.77 0.26
N GLY A 156 10.10 -6.16 -0.93
CA GLY A 156 11.37 -5.91 -1.59
C GLY A 156 12.33 -5.11 -0.70
N PHE A 157 11.85 -4.02 -0.11
CA PHE A 157 12.64 -3.20 0.79
C PHE A 157 13.10 -3.97 2.03
N ALA A 158 12.17 -4.64 2.73
CA ALA A 158 12.49 -5.34 3.97
C ALA A 158 13.49 -6.50 3.76
N ILE A 159 13.29 -7.30 2.69
CA ILE A 159 14.18 -8.43 2.34
C ILE A 159 15.56 -7.92 1.90
N ALA A 160 15.61 -6.88 1.03
CA ALA A 160 16.87 -6.32 0.57
C ALA A 160 17.68 -5.70 1.73
N MET A 161 17.02 -4.99 2.66
CA MET A 161 17.68 -4.45 3.85
C MET A 161 18.20 -5.55 4.78
N ALA A 162 17.44 -6.63 4.97
CA ALA A 162 17.89 -7.80 5.74
C ALA A 162 19.12 -8.47 5.08
N ALA A 163 19.08 -8.66 3.77
CA ALA A 163 20.21 -9.22 3.01
C ALA A 163 21.43 -8.28 3.02
N PHE A 164 21.20 -6.97 2.90
CA PHE A 164 22.28 -5.98 2.96
C PHE A 164 22.93 -5.90 4.33
N GLN A 165 22.15 -5.91 5.41
CA GLN A 165 22.68 -5.97 6.78
C GLN A 165 23.58 -7.20 6.98
N TRP A 166 23.14 -8.35 6.46
CA TRP A 166 23.91 -9.59 6.54
C TRP A 166 25.18 -9.55 5.67
N PHE A 167 25.09 -9.02 4.46
CA PHE A 167 26.24 -8.76 3.59
C PHE A 167 27.25 -7.81 4.25
N LEU A 168 26.80 -6.71 4.82
CA LEU A 168 27.66 -5.69 5.43
C LEU A 168 28.42 -6.25 6.65
N ALA A 169 27.81 -7.18 7.40
CA ALA A 169 28.45 -7.84 8.54
C ALA A 169 29.69 -8.68 8.11
N SER A 170 29.62 -9.38 6.98
CA SER A 170 30.72 -10.17 6.42
C SER A 170 30.48 -10.36 4.91
N PRO A 171 31.13 -9.57 4.04
CA PRO A 171 30.92 -9.61 2.60
C PRO A 171 31.63 -10.81 1.96
N THR A 172 30.99 -11.97 1.96
CA THR A 172 31.39 -13.18 1.24
C THR A 172 30.69 -13.27 -0.11
N TRP A 173 31.19 -14.05 -1.07
CA TRP A 173 30.57 -14.23 -2.39
C TRP A 173 29.17 -14.81 -2.30
N GLY A 174 28.88 -15.74 -1.38
CA GLY A 174 27.54 -16.26 -1.14
C GLY A 174 26.56 -15.18 -0.68
N ARG A 175 27.00 -14.27 0.22
CA ARG A 175 26.16 -13.14 0.66
C ARG A 175 26.05 -12.07 -0.43
N THR A 176 27.05 -11.91 -1.29
CA THR A 176 26.99 -11.05 -2.47
C THR A 176 25.93 -11.53 -3.45
N ALA A 177 25.89 -12.85 -3.74
CA ALA A 177 24.88 -13.45 -4.59
C ALA A 177 23.47 -13.33 -4.00
N LEU A 178 23.31 -13.57 -2.69
CA LEU A 178 22.03 -13.39 -2.01
C LEU A 178 21.57 -11.92 -2.06
N LEU A 179 22.48 -10.98 -1.86
CA LEU A 179 22.18 -9.56 -1.96
C LEU A 179 21.77 -9.19 -3.40
N ALA A 180 22.45 -9.73 -4.42
CA ALA A 180 22.08 -9.53 -5.82
C ALA A 180 20.64 -9.97 -6.10
N LEU A 181 20.27 -11.17 -5.62
CA LEU A 181 18.90 -11.69 -5.76
C LEU A 181 17.88 -10.83 -5.01
N ALA A 182 18.20 -10.42 -3.77
CA ALA A 182 17.30 -9.60 -2.95
C ALA A 182 17.09 -8.19 -3.53
N VAL A 183 18.15 -7.56 -4.03
CA VAL A 183 18.07 -6.25 -4.69
C VAL A 183 17.35 -6.39 -6.03
N GLY A 184 17.66 -7.42 -6.84
CA GLY A 184 16.96 -7.72 -8.09
C GLY A 184 15.46 -7.93 -7.87
N PHE A 185 15.09 -8.70 -6.85
CA PHE A 185 13.70 -8.83 -6.42
C PHE A 185 13.08 -7.46 -6.10
N GLY A 186 13.74 -6.64 -5.28
CA GLY A 186 13.26 -5.29 -4.93
C GLY A 186 13.07 -4.39 -6.14
N LEU A 187 14.05 -4.36 -7.08
CA LEU A 187 13.97 -3.60 -8.33
C LEU A 187 12.77 -4.01 -9.20
N LEU A 188 12.36 -5.27 -9.12
CA LEU A 188 11.22 -5.82 -9.87
C LEU A 188 9.87 -5.62 -9.18
N THR A 189 9.82 -5.08 -7.95
CA THR A 189 8.57 -4.88 -7.21
C THR A 189 7.97 -3.49 -7.39
N LYS A 190 8.75 -2.43 -7.22
CA LYS A 190 8.26 -1.04 -7.29
C LYS A 190 9.36 -0.08 -7.75
N MET A 191 9.04 0.87 -8.64
CA MET A 191 10.03 1.82 -9.17
C MET A 191 10.62 2.77 -8.11
N SER A 192 9.95 2.98 -6.97
CA SER A 192 10.51 3.75 -5.85
C SER A 192 11.53 2.97 -5.02
N PHE A 193 11.64 1.64 -5.18
CA PHE A 193 12.56 0.80 -4.42
C PHE A 193 14.03 1.27 -4.48
N PRO A 194 14.62 1.63 -5.65
CA PRO A 194 16.02 2.04 -5.72
C PRO A 194 16.35 3.20 -4.78
N MET A 195 15.46 4.20 -4.69
CA MET A 195 15.66 5.37 -3.84
C MET A 195 15.59 4.99 -2.36
N PHE A 196 14.62 4.18 -1.97
CA PHE A 196 14.46 3.73 -0.59
C PHE A 196 15.61 2.82 -0.14
N PHE A 197 16.02 1.89 -1.00
CA PHE A 197 17.14 1.00 -0.72
C PHE A 197 18.47 1.77 -0.64
N ALA A 198 18.73 2.73 -1.54
CA ALA A 198 19.94 3.55 -1.51
C ALA A 198 20.06 4.35 -0.19
N ILE A 199 18.95 4.93 0.31
CA ILE A 199 18.92 5.61 1.61
C ILE A 199 19.26 4.62 2.74
N GLY A 200 18.61 3.46 2.76
CA GLY A 200 18.84 2.46 3.81
C GLY A 200 20.27 1.92 3.80
N ALA A 201 20.73 1.47 2.64
CA ALA A 201 22.06 0.90 2.45
C ALA A 201 23.16 1.94 2.71
N GLY A 202 23.02 3.16 2.16
CA GLY A 202 23.94 4.26 2.39
C GLY A 202 24.07 4.62 3.87
N THR A 203 22.95 4.73 4.59
CA THR A 203 22.94 4.99 6.03
C THR A 203 23.70 3.91 6.80
N LEU A 204 23.46 2.64 6.47
CA LEU A 204 24.15 1.52 7.14
C LEU A 204 25.66 1.51 6.85
N MET A 205 26.08 1.77 5.59
CA MET A 205 27.49 1.86 5.24
C MET A 205 28.22 2.98 5.99
N VAL A 206 27.62 4.19 5.99
CA VAL A 206 28.19 5.36 6.68
C VAL A 206 28.36 5.12 8.16
N LEU A 207 27.32 4.62 8.83
CA LEU A 207 27.36 4.42 10.27
C LEU A 207 28.23 3.23 10.70
N ALA A 208 28.29 2.18 9.88
CA ALA A 208 29.18 1.03 10.12
C ALA A 208 30.63 1.32 9.72
N ARG A 209 30.91 2.42 8.97
CA ARG A 209 32.22 2.74 8.38
C ARG A 209 32.79 1.58 7.55
N ARG A 210 31.93 0.85 6.85
CA ARG A 210 32.28 -0.31 6.02
C ARG A 210 31.85 -0.07 4.58
N TRP A 211 32.80 -0.22 3.67
CA TRP A 211 32.64 0.09 2.27
C TRP A 211 33.10 -1.08 1.38
N PRO A 212 32.34 -2.20 1.36
CA PRO A 212 32.70 -3.36 0.52
C PRO A 212 32.36 -3.10 -0.96
N ILE A 213 32.99 -2.07 -1.57
CA ILE A 213 32.64 -1.49 -2.88
C ILE A 213 32.69 -2.56 -3.97
N GLY A 214 33.79 -3.32 -4.12
CA GLY A 214 33.92 -4.29 -5.20
C GLY A 214 32.82 -5.37 -5.18
N LYS A 215 32.54 -5.95 -4.03
CA LYS A 215 31.46 -6.93 -3.87
C LYS A 215 30.08 -6.31 -3.91
N GLY A 216 29.94 -5.04 -3.50
CA GLY A 216 28.71 -4.26 -3.63
C GLY A 216 28.35 -4.01 -5.10
N LEU A 217 29.34 -3.62 -5.91
CA LEU A 217 29.19 -3.46 -7.36
C LEU A 217 28.86 -4.79 -8.04
N ALA A 218 29.50 -5.90 -7.63
CA ALA A 218 29.17 -7.22 -8.14
C ALA A 218 27.72 -7.63 -7.80
N ALA A 219 27.25 -7.32 -6.57
CA ALA A 219 25.85 -7.55 -6.19
C ALA A 219 24.88 -6.70 -7.04
N LEU A 220 25.21 -5.44 -7.29
CA LEU A 220 24.41 -4.55 -8.14
C LEU A 220 24.37 -5.04 -9.60
N ALA A 221 25.50 -5.46 -10.16
CA ALA A 221 25.56 -6.04 -11.49
C ALA A 221 24.71 -7.31 -11.58
N GLY A 222 24.82 -8.22 -10.61
CA GLY A 222 23.98 -9.41 -10.52
C GLY A 222 22.49 -9.08 -10.37
N ALA A 223 22.12 -8.03 -9.63
CA ALA A 223 20.74 -7.56 -9.54
C ALA A 223 20.20 -7.08 -10.89
N PHE A 224 21.01 -6.37 -11.69
CA PHE A 224 20.60 -5.95 -13.03
C PHE A 224 20.49 -7.14 -14.01
N VAL A 225 21.27 -8.20 -13.83
CA VAL A 225 21.07 -9.45 -14.60
C VAL A 225 19.71 -10.06 -14.28
N VAL A 226 19.29 -10.07 -13.01
CA VAL A 226 17.95 -10.53 -12.61
C VAL A 226 16.86 -9.65 -13.23
N VAL A 227 17.06 -8.32 -13.26
CA VAL A 227 16.11 -7.39 -13.90
C VAL A 227 16.05 -7.62 -15.39
N ASP A 228 17.18 -7.76 -16.09
CA ASP A 228 17.21 -7.96 -17.54
C ASP A 228 16.55 -9.29 -17.94
N ALA A 229 16.75 -10.35 -17.14
CA ALA A 229 16.05 -11.63 -17.31
C ALA A 229 14.52 -11.44 -17.23
N ALA A 230 14.03 -10.67 -16.28
CA ALA A 230 12.59 -10.37 -16.13
C ALA A 230 12.08 -9.43 -17.25
N TYR A 231 12.93 -8.71 -17.94
CA TYR A 231 12.58 -7.90 -19.11
C TYR A 231 12.99 -8.57 -20.43
N PHE A 232 12.88 -9.93 -20.49
CA PHE A 232 13.04 -10.75 -21.69
C PHE A 232 14.45 -10.70 -22.31
N PHE A 233 15.47 -10.59 -21.52
CA PHE A 233 16.88 -10.43 -21.88
C PHE A 233 17.13 -9.41 -23.02
N GLY A 234 18.03 -8.49 -22.79
CA GLY A 234 18.37 -7.43 -23.74
C GLY A 234 17.35 -6.28 -23.82
N LYS A 235 16.29 -6.28 -23.00
CA LYS A 235 15.29 -5.21 -22.95
C LYS A 235 15.35 -4.38 -21.64
N LEU A 236 16.49 -4.39 -20.96
CA LEU A 236 16.72 -3.61 -19.72
C LEU A 236 16.39 -2.12 -19.88
N ALA A 237 16.50 -1.58 -21.11
CA ALA A 237 16.09 -0.22 -21.42
C ALA A 237 14.62 0.08 -21.06
N LEU A 238 13.73 -0.92 -21.05
CA LEU A 238 12.33 -0.74 -20.64
C LEU A 238 12.22 -0.39 -19.15
N TYR A 239 13.06 -0.99 -18.30
CA TYR A 239 13.12 -0.65 -16.87
C TYR A 239 13.49 0.83 -16.67
N PHE A 240 14.56 1.31 -17.36
CA PHE A 240 14.98 2.71 -17.25
C PHE A 240 13.96 3.68 -17.86
N LYS A 241 13.26 3.28 -18.92
CA LYS A 241 12.12 4.07 -19.44
C LYS A 241 11.03 4.20 -18.40
N GLY A 242 10.66 3.11 -17.73
CA GLY A 242 9.68 3.13 -16.65
C GLY A 242 10.09 4.00 -15.47
N PHE A 243 11.38 3.96 -15.08
CA PHE A 243 11.91 4.85 -14.04
C PHE A 243 11.84 6.33 -14.47
N ARG A 244 12.19 6.63 -15.71
CA ARG A 244 12.04 7.99 -16.27
C ARG A 244 10.57 8.42 -16.30
N ASP A 245 9.66 7.54 -16.68
CA ASP A 245 8.22 7.83 -16.70
C ASP A 245 7.72 8.20 -15.29
N LEU A 246 8.16 7.47 -14.25
CA LEU A 246 7.89 7.82 -12.85
C LEU A 246 8.47 9.18 -12.45
N MET A 247 9.71 9.49 -12.85
CA MET A 247 10.33 10.79 -12.56
C MET A 247 9.58 11.93 -13.26
N ASN A 248 9.18 11.74 -14.51
CA ASN A 248 8.36 12.71 -15.23
C ASN A 248 7.00 12.93 -14.56
N GLN A 249 6.34 11.86 -14.10
CA GLN A 249 5.09 11.95 -13.33
C GLN A 249 5.30 12.75 -12.03
N ASN A 250 6.39 12.50 -11.32
CA ASN A 250 6.70 13.27 -10.11
C ASN A 250 6.99 14.74 -10.41
N PHE A 251 7.68 15.04 -11.52
CA PHE A 251 7.97 16.41 -11.95
C PHE A 251 6.71 17.17 -12.38
N ASN A 252 5.83 16.53 -13.15
CA ASN A 252 4.58 17.14 -13.61
C ASN A 252 3.53 17.24 -12.49
N GLY A 253 3.67 16.43 -11.44
CA GLY A 253 2.74 16.33 -10.33
C GLY A 253 1.46 15.56 -10.68
N PHE A 254 0.69 15.31 -9.63
CA PHE A 254 -0.65 14.72 -9.75
C PHE A 254 -1.62 15.52 -8.90
N GLU A 255 -2.78 15.76 -9.47
CA GLU A 255 -3.86 16.38 -8.73
C GLU A 255 -4.25 15.53 -7.51
N ALA A 256 -4.26 16.17 -6.35
CA ALA A 256 -4.64 15.57 -5.08
C ALA A 256 -5.42 16.57 -4.21
N TYR A 257 -6.37 16.04 -3.46
CA TYR A 257 -7.06 16.80 -2.41
C TYR A 257 -6.34 16.63 -1.08
N PHE A 258 -6.07 17.74 -0.41
CA PHE A 258 -5.47 17.74 0.91
C PHE A 258 -5.89 18.97 1.72
N LEU A 259 -6.45 18.76 2.93
CA LEU A 259 -6.85 19.80 3.90
C LEU A 259 -7.68 20.94 3.27
N GLY A 260 -8.67 20.61 2.46
CA GLY A 260 -9.56 21.59 1.83
C GLY A 260 -9.08 22.17 0.50
N HIS A 261 -7.87 21.81 0.05
CA HIS A 261 -7.28 22.31 -1.18
C HIS A 261 -7.07 21.20 -2.21
N VAL A 262 -7.26 21.55 -3.48
CA VAL A 262 -6.90 20.68 -4.62
C VAL A 262 -5.69 21.29 -5.30
N GLY A 263 -4.62 20.50 -5.43
CA GLY A 263 -3.38 20.95 -6.06
C GLY A 263 -2.66 19.80 -6.76
N SER A 264 -1.78 20.14 -7.73
CA SER A 264 -1.04 19.15 -8.52
C SER A 264 0.42 18.99 -8.09
N MET A 265 1.00 19.96 -7.40
CA MET A 265 2.44 19.96 -7.06
C MET A 265 2.77 19.34 -5.71
N GLY A 266 1.80 18.69 -5.08
CA GLY A 266 1.98 18.07 -3.78
C GLY A 266 2.07 19.08 -2.62
N SER A 267 2.17 18.55 -1.40
CA SER A 267 2.34 19.32 -0.17
C SER A 267 3.37 18.61 0.72
N TRP A 268 4.36 19.35 1.21
CA TRP A 268 5.45 18.79 2.02
C TRP A 268 4.97 18.11 3.31
N ASN A 269 3.89 18.60 3.90
CA ASN A 269 3.31 18.04 5.13
C ASN A 269 2.29 16.91 4.89
N TYR A 270 2.02 16.53 3.64
CA TYR A 270 1.06 15.47 3.31
C TYR A 270 1.40 14.14 3.99
N PHE A 271 2.60 13.62 3.78
CA PHE A 271 2.99 12.33 4.35
C PHE A 271 3.17 12.37 5.88
N PRO A 272 3.74 13.42 6.50
CA PRO A 272 3.72 13.56 7.96
C PRO A 272 2.31 13.50 8.56
N VAL A 273 1.35 14.22 8.00
CA VAL A 273 -0.05 14.20 8.46
C VAL A 273 -0.65 12.81 8.28
N LEU A 274 -0.44 12.17 7.11
CA LEU A 274 -0.95 10.81 6.88
C LEU A 274 -0.35 9.80 7.85
N LEU A 275 0.94 9.84 8.13
CA LEU A 275 1.56 8.97 9.13
C LEU A 275 0.92 9.14 10.50
N LEU A 276 0.64 10.37 10.91
CA LEU A 276 -0.01 10.66 12.19
C LEU A 276 -1.43 10.08 12.27
N ILE A 277 -2.25 10.25 11.23
CA ILE A 277 -3.66 9.84 11.27
C ILE A 277 -3.92 8.40 10.85
N LYS A 278 -3.03 7.80 10.05
CA LYS A 278 -3.18 6.41 9.55
C LYS A 278 -2.48 5.37 10.40
N THR A 279 -1.67 5.79 11.38
CA THR A 279 -1.00 4.87 12.30
C THR A 279 -1.78 4.78 13.61
N PRO A 280 -2.08 3.58 14.15
CA PRO A 280 -2.70 3.45 15.47
C PRO A 280 -1.94 4.20 16.56
N ILE A 281 -2.64 4.95 17.41
CA ILE A 281 -2.01 5.76 18.46
C ILE A 281 -1.03 4.95 19.34
N PRO A 282 -1.36 3.73 19.80
CA PRO A 282 -0.40 2.92 20.58
C PRO A 282 0.86 2.58 19.79
N ALA A 283 0.76 2.34 18.47
CA ALA A 283 1.93 2.13 17.62
C ALA A 283 2.74 3.42 17.45
N LEU A 284 2.08 4.59 17.25
CA LEU A 284 2.76 5.90 17.20
C LEU A 284 3.54 6.17 18.46
N LEU A 285 2.95 5.95 19.64
CA LEU A 285 3.63 6.14 20.92
C LEU A 285 4.88 5.26 21.05
N LEU A 286 4.78 3.98 20.67
CA LEU A 286 5.92 3.08 20.68
C LEU A 286 6.98 3.46 19.64
N MET A 287 6.59 3.89 18.44
CA MET A 287 7.50 4.36 17.38
C MET A 287 8.27 5.60 17.83
N LEU A 288 7.57 6.60 18.39
CA LEU A 288 8.19 7.82 18.92
C LEU A 288 9.13 7.53 20.10
N ALA A 289 8.70 6.68 21.02
CA ALA A 289 9.54 6.23 22.12
C ALA A 289 10.79 5.51 21.62
N GLY A 290 10.65 4.66 20.58
CA GLY A 290 11.76 3.97 19.92
C GLY A 290 12.74 4.90 19.25
N VAL A 291 12.26 5.92 18.55
CA VAL A 291 13.10 6.98 17.97
C VAL A 291 13.85 7.73 19.10
N ALA A 292 13.16 8.16 20.14
CA ALA A 292 13.77 8.88 21.26
C ALA A 292 14.85 8.04 21.96
N LEU A 293 14.56 6.77 22.22
CA LEU A 293 15.53 5.84 22.81
C LEU A 293 16.73 5.61 21.88
N ALA A 294 16.51 5.42 20.58
CA ALA A 294 17.57 5.20 19.60
C ALA A 294 18.51 6.41 19.49
N VAL A 295 17.96 7.62 19.54
CA VAL A 295 18.76 8.86 19.55
C VAL A 295 19.55 9.00 20.85
N ARG A 296 18.88 8.80 22.03
CA ARG A 296 19.49 8.97 23.36
C ARG A 296 20.59 7.94 23.63
N THR A 297 20.33 6.66 23.32
CA THR A 297 21.26 5.55 23.62
C THR A 297 22.25 5.31 22.50
N ARG A 298 22.05 5.91 21.32
CA ARG A 298 22.75 5.64 20.07
C ARG A 298 22.59 4.20 19.55
N GLN A 299 21.85 3.33 20.27
CA GLN A 299 21.49 2.00 19.81
C GLN A 299 20.44 2.09 18.71
N HIS A 300 20.62 1.32 17.65
CA HIS A 300 19.70 1.29 16.51
C HIS A 300 19.38 2.65 15.86
N ARG A 301 20.22 3.68 16.09
CA ARG A 301 20.05 5.01 15.49
C ARG A 301 19.95 5.01 13.96
N ALA A 302 20.54 3.99 13.32
CA ALA A 302 20.41 3.78 11.87
C ALA A 302 18.95 3.69 11.44
N LEU A 303 18.10 2.98 12.19
CA LEU A 303 16.68 2.83 11.88
C LEU A 303 15.95 4.17 11.95
N ALA A 304 16.25 5.01 12.95
CA ALA A 304 15.67 6.33 13.11
C ALA A 304 16.10 7.27 11.96
N ILE A 305 17.39 7.22 11.58
CA ILE A 305 17.91 8.00 10.45
C ILE A 305 17.27 7.54 9.14
N ILE A 306 17.19 6.22 8.91
CA ILE A 306 16.54 5.68 7.70
C ILE A 306 15.08 6.13 7.64
N ALA A 307 14.32 5.98 8.72
CA ALA A 307 12.92 6.42 8.75
C ALA A 307 12.79 7.93 8.47
N GLY A 308 13.65 8.76 9.09
CA GLY A 308 13.67 10.21 8.86
C GLY A 308 14.01 10.58 7.41
N LEU A 309 15.03 9.95 6.83
CA LEU A 309 15.43 10.23 5.43
C LEU A 309 14.39 9.71 4.41
N LEU A 310 13.74 8.56 4.69
CA LEU A 310 12.64 8.09 3.85
C LEU A 310 11.46 9.07 3.90
N LEU A 311 11.14 9.61 5.08
CA LEU A 311 10.08 10.62 5.22
C LEU A 311 10.46 11.89 4.46
N LEU A 312 11.67 12.38 4.61
CA LEU A 312 12.15 13.57 3.90
C LEU A 312 12.10 13.38 2.38
N LEU A 313 12.49 12.21 1.88
CA LEU A 313 12.40 11.91 0.45
C LEU A 313 10.98 12.05 -0.08
N VAL A 314 9.99 11.45 0.61
CA VAL A 314 8.61 11.50 0.12
C VAL A 314 7.95 12.87 0.34
N MET A 315 8.38 13.65 1.34
CA MET A 315 7.95 15.04 1.52
C MET A 315 8.33 15.95 0.36
N MET A 316 9.37 15.58 -0.41
CA MET A 316 9.79 16.29 -1.62
C MET A 316 9.03 15.81 -2.88
N SER A 317 8.16 14.80 -2.76
CA SER A 317 7.42 14.25 -3.89
C SER A 317 6.17 15.07 -4.19
N SER A 318 5.93 15.32 -5.48
CA SER A 318 4.68 15.91 -5.97
C SER A 318 3.55 14.89 -6.11
N ILE A 319 3.81 13.58 -5.90
CA ILE A 319 2.81 12.51 -5.99
C ILE A 319 2.17 12.29 -4.61
N ASN A 320 1.14 13.07 -4.29
CA ASN A 320 0.42 13.01 -3.01
C ASN A 320 -0.86 12.16 -3.13
N ARG A 321 -0.70 10.87 -3.46
CA ARG A 321 -1.82 9.95 -3.74
C ARG A 321 -1.94 8.79 -2.74
N GLY A 322 -1.63 9.05 -1.47
CA GLY A 322 -1.89 8.13 -0.37
C GLY A 322 -0.67 7.66 0.40
N ILE A 323 -0.96 7.16 1.60
CA ILE A 323 0.03 6.58 2.53
C ILE A 323 0.82 5.41 1.88
N ARG A 324 0.27 4.80 0.83
CA ARG A 324 0.89 3.69 0.08
C ARG A 324 2.27 4.02 -0.48
N HIS A 325 2.53 5.29 -0.78
CA HIS A 325 3.83 5.71 -1.32
C HIS A 325 4.95 5.72 -0.27
N VAL A 326 4.60 5.73 1.01
CA VAL A 326 5.56 5.73 2.12
C VAL A 326 5.49 4.46 2.98
N LEU A 327 4.71 3.45 2.59
CA LEU A 327 4.56 2.20 3.36
C LEU A 327 5.89 1.55 3.81
N PRO A 328 6.98 1.54 3.02
CA PRO A 328 8.26 0.98 3.48
C PRO A 328 8.81 1.61 4.76
N ILE A 329 8.41 2.83 5.14
CA ILE A 329 8.81 3.48 6.39
C ILE A 329 8.34 2.70 7.63
N TYR A 330 7.21 1.98 7.51
CA TYR A 330 6.70 1.18 8.62
C TYR A 330 7.62 0.01 9.00
N VAL A 331 8.53 -0.40 8.11
CA VAL A 331 9.54 -1.42 8.43
C VAL A 331 10.47 -0.92 9.55
N PRO A 332 11.30 0.13 9.38
CA PRO A 332 12.16 0.62 10.45
C PRO A 332 11.36 1.18 11.65
N LEU A 333 10.16 1.76 11.43
CA LEU A 333 9.33 2.27 12.53
C LEU A 333 8.78 1.14 13.42
N SER A 334 8.36 0.00 12.85
CA SER A 334 7.93 -1.17 13.64
C SER A 334 9.09 -1.79 14.41
N MET A 335 10.29 -1.77 13.84
CA MET A 335 11.51 -2.20 14.53
C MET A 335 11.84 -1.29 15.72
N LEU A 336 11.73 0.02 15.56
CA LEU A 336 11.93 1.00 16.63
C LEU A 336 10.86 0.86 17.72
N ALA A 337 9.60 0.63 17.34
CA ALA A 337 8.52 0.38 18.29
C ALA A 337 8.79 -0.89 19.14
N ALA A 338 9.28 -1.96 18.49
CA ALA A 338 9.69 -3.17 19.19
C ALA A 338 10.89 -2.95 20.10
N PHE A 339 11.88 -2.16 19.65
CA PHE A 339 13.01 -1.75 20.50
C PHE A 339 12.52 -1.02 21.76
N ALA A 340 11.58 -0.07 21.62
CA ALA A 340 10.99 0.59 22.78
C ALA A 340 10.26 -0.40 23.69
N ALA A 341 9.41 -1.26 23.14
CA ALA A 341 8.62 -2.20 23.91
C ALA A 341 9.52 -3.15 24.75
N VAL A 342 10.59 -3.68 24.15
CA VAL A 342 11.51 -4.60 24.83
C VAL A 342 12.39 -3.87 25.84
N THR A 343 12.89 -2.66 25.51
CA THR A 343 13.74 -1.87 26.40
C THR A 343 12.99 -1.35 27.63
N LEU A 344 11.72 -0.98 27.46
CA LEU A 344 10.89 -0.45 28.54
C LEU A 344 10.26 -1.55 29.42
N TRP A 345 10.18 -2.79 28.93
CA TRP A 345 9.59 -3.92 29.66
C TRP A 345 10.18 -4.14 31.07
N PRO A 346 11.50 -4.11 31.29
CA PRO A 346 12.08 -4.32 32.62
C PRO A 346 11.99 -3.06 33.53
N THR A 347 11.39 -1.97 33.06
CA THR A 347 11.29 -0.70 33.82
C THR A 347 9.91 -0.58 34.50
N ARG A 348 9.69 0.55 35.19
CA ARG A 348 8.35 0.90 35.72
C ARG A 348 7.28 1.03 34.63
N ALA A 349 7.68 1.25 33.38
CA ALA A 349 6.79 1.29 32.20
C ALA A 349 6.26 -0.09 31.76
N LYS A 350 6.68 -1.21 32.39
CA LYS A 350 6.23 -2.56 32.03
C LYS A 350 4.70 -2.71 31.95
N TRP A 351 3.97 -2.01 32.81
CA TRP A 351 2.51 -2.08 32.87
C TRP A 351 1.85 -1.39 31.66
N ALA A 352 2.52 -0.42 31.04
CA ALA A 352 2.01 0.22 29.82
C ALA A 352 2.11 -0.68 28.59
N MET A 353 3.07 -1.61 28.53
CA MET A 353 3.31 -2.43 27.34
C MET A 353 2.13 -3.33 26.97
N PRO A 354 1.55 -4.16 27.91
CA PRO A 354 0.37 -4.96 27.57
C PRO A 354 -0.85 -4.08 27.24
N ILE A 355 -1.00 -2.91 27.88
CA ILE A 355 -2.10 -1.97 27.57
C ILE A 355 -1.96 -1.44 26.13
N LEU A 356 -0.77 -0.97 25.74
CA LEU A 356 -0.51 -0.50 24.38
C LEU A 356 -0.65 -1.64 23.36
N GLY A 357 -0.21 -2.84 23.69
CA GLY A 357 -0.37 -4.03 22.86
C GLY A 357 -1.86 -4.39 22.66
N ALA A 358 -2.63 -4.48 23.73
CA ALA A 358 -4.07 -4.75 23.68
C ALA A 358 -4.82 -3.65 22.90
N TRP A 359 -4.46 -2.39 23.12
CA TRP A 359 -5.04 -1.26 22.39
C TRP A 359 -4.70 -1.33 20.89
N LEU A 360 -3.46 -1.70 20.52
CA LEU A 360 -3.07 -1.89 19.12
C LEU A 360 -3.88 -3.02 18.47
N VAL A 361 -4.03 -4.15 19.16
CA VAL A 361 -4.85 -5.28 18.68
C VAL A 361 -6.31 -4.84 18.51
N ALA A 362 -6.87 -4.14 19.49
CA ALA A 362 -8.24 -3.61 19.42
C ALA A 362 -8.44 -2.66 18.23
N ASN A 363 -7.53 -1.69 18.03
CA ASN A 363 -7.58 -0.79 16.87
C ASN A 363 -7.53 -1.57 15.54
N SER A 364 -6.63 -2.56 15.45
CA SER A 364 -6.49 -3.39 14.26
C SER A 364 -7.74 -4.24 14.01
N ALA A 365 -8.36 -4.77 15.07
CA ALA A 365 -9.60 -5.55 14.99
C ALA A 365 -10.79 -4.67 14.56
N LEU A 366 -10.96 -3.51 15.17
CA LEU A 366 -12.05 -2.56 14.88
C LEU A 366 -11.92 -1.92 13.49
N ALA A 367 -10.72 -1.90 12.91
CA ALA A 367 -10.52 -1.46 11.53
C ALA A 367 -11.06 -2.46 10.50
N HIS A 368 -11.34 -3.72 10.88
CA HIS A 368 -11.86 -4.76 10.00
C HIS A 368 -13.33 -4.50 9.63
N PRO A 369 -13.72 -4.67 8.36
CA PRO A 369 -12.91 -4.93 7.18
C PRO A 369 -12.38 -3.65 6.51
N ASP A 370 -12.77 -2.47 6.99
CA ASP A 370 -12.58 -1.16 6.36
C ASP A 370 -11.18 -0.57 6.63
N TYR A 371 -10.12 -1.34 6.37
CA TYR A 371 -8.74 -0.94 6.64
C TYR A 371 -8.30 0.29 5.82
N LEU A 372 -8.78 0.43 4.57
CA LEU A 372 -8.39 1.52 3.68
C LEU A 372 -8.83 2.89 4.19
N PRO A 373 -10.13 3.13 4.47
CA PRO A 373 -10.62 4.40 5.01
C PRO A 373 -10.27 4.61 6.48
N TRP A 374 -9.77 3.60 7.18
CA TRP A 374 -9.49 3.69 8.61
C TRP A 374 -8.52 4.84 8.93
N SER A 375 -8.82 5.56 9.99
CA SER A 375 -7.97 6.60 10.58
C SER A 375 -8.12 6.57 12.10
N ASN A 376 -7.10 7.00 12.83
CA ASN A 376 -7.16 7.10 14.28
C ASN A 376 -7.92 8.35 14.74
N ALA A 377 -8.08 8.53 16.05
CA ALA A 377 -8.84 9.63 16.64
C ALA A 377 -8.27 11.04 16.33
N LEU A 378 -6.99 11.16 15.95
CA LEU A 378 -6.39 12.44 15.56
C LEU A 378 -6.98 12.99 14.26
N ALA A 379 -7.56 12.16 13.42
CA ALA A 379 -8.26 12.61 12.21
C ALA A 379 -9.62 13.26 12.48
N GLY A 380 -10.12 13.19 13.71
CA GLY A 380 -11.42 13.72 14.07
C GLY A 380 -12.59 12.93 13.48
N ARG A 381 -13.73 13.61 13.31
CA ARG A 381 -14.97 12.97 12.82
C ARG A 381 -15.07 12.89 11.30
N HIS A 382 -14.25 13.64 10.58
CA HIS A 382 -14.32 13.81 9.12
C HIS A 382 -12.95 13.56 8.46
N PRO A 383 -12.40 12.33 8.54
CA PRO A 383 -11.10 12.01 7.94
C PRO A 383 -11.07 12.22 6.41
N GLU A 384 -12.22 12.13 5.74
CA GLU A 384 -12.40 12.41 4.32
C GLU A 384 -12.04 13.85 3.94
N ARG A 385 -12.10 14.80 4.89
CA ARG A 385 -11.71 16.20 4.67
C ARG A 385 -10.22 16.45 4.79
N ILE A 386 -9.44 15.45 5.26
CA ILE A 386 -7.99 15.56 5.34
C ILE A 386 -7.35 15.11 4.05
N ALA A 387 -7.63 13.89 3.59
CA ALA A 387 -7.08 13.33 2.37
C ALA A 387 -8.00 12.24 1.80
N LEU A 388 -8.08 12.20 0.50
CA LEU A 388 -8.90 11.27 -0.29
C LEU A 388 -8.03 10.27 -1.07
N ASP A 389 -8.53 9.78 -2.21
CA ASP A 389 -7.86 8.75 -3.03
C ASP A 389 -7.59 7.48 -2.20
N SER A 390 -6.48 6.83 -2.38
CA SER A 390 -6.11 5.59 -1.68
C SER A 390 -5.98 5.71 -0.14
N ASN A 391 -6.35 6.86 0.44
CA ASN A 391 -6.47 6.99 1.90
C ASN A 391 -7.89 6.78 2.41
N PHE A 392 -8.91 7.05 1.60
CA PHE A 392 -10.29 7.03 2.09
C PHE A 392 -11.27 6.45 1.08
N ASP A 393 -11.27 6.96 -0.16
CA ASP A 393 -12.17 6.54 -1.24
C ASP A 393 -11.36 6.28 -2.51
N TRP A 394 -11.14 5.01 -2.79
CA TRP A 394 -10.42 4.54 -3.97
C TRP A 394 -11.33 3.72 -4.90
N GLY A 395 -12.66 3.83 -4.71
CA GLY A 395 -13.68 3.11 -5.46
C GLY A 395 -14.08 1.76 -4.85
N GLN A 396 -13.67 1.49 -3.62
CA GLN A 396 -13.88 0.18 -2.98
C GLN A 396 -15.32 -0.14 -2.57
N ASP A 397 -16.20 0.86 -2.44
CA ASP A 397 -17.55 0.66 -1.87
C ASP A 397 -18.66 0.50 -2.94
N VAL A 398 -18.33 0.36 -4.22
CA VAL A 398 -19.33 0.26 -5.29
C VAL A 398 -20.18 -1.02 -5.18
N LEU A 399 -19.59 -2.15 -4.73
CA LEU A 399 -20.37 -3.37 -4.44
C LEU A 399 -21.39 -3.15 -3.33
N ARG A 400 -21.00 -2.45 -2.28
CA ARG A 400 -21.91 -2.08 -1.18
C ARG A 400 -23.05 -1.18 -1.65
N LEU A 401 -22.76 -0.28 -2.62
CA LEU A 401 -23.79 0.54 -3.25
C LEU A 401 -24.76 -0.33 -4.05
N ARG A 402 -24.27 -1.28 -4.84
CA ARG A 402 -25.11 -2.25 -5.54
C ARG A 402 -26.05 -2.99 -4.58
N ASP A 403 -25.52 -3.50 -3.50
CA ASP A 403 -26.31 -4.28 -2.53
C ASP A 403 -27.33 -3.39 -1.82
N GLU A 404 -27.00 -2.13 -1.56
CA GLU A 404 -27.95 -1.15 -1.01
C GLU A 404 -29.06 -0.79 -2.03
N CYS A 405 -28.71 -0.67 -3.31
CA CYS A 405 -29.70 -0.47 -4.38
C CYS A 405 -30.67 -1.66 -4.45
N ARG A 406 -30.16 -2.89 -4.44
CA ARG A 406 -30.98 -4.10 -4.43
C ARG A 406 -31.90 -4.15 -3.20
N ARG A 407 -31.39 -3.86 -2.02
CA ARG A 407 -32.15 -3.87 -0.76
C ARG A 407 -33.31 -2.86 -0.77
N ARG A 408 -33.15 -1.74 -1.47
CA ARG A 408 -34.16 -0.66 -1.57
C ARG A 408 -35.03 -0.74 -2.81
N GLY A 409 -34.80 -1.67 -3.70
CA GLY A 409 -35.53 -1.76 -4.98
C GLY A 409 -35.24 -0.58 -5.91
N ILE A 410 -34.01 -0.04 -5.88
CA ILE A 410 -33.59 1.07 -6.74
C ILE A 410 -33.30 0.49 -8.13
N THR A 411 -34.09 0.90 -9.12
CA THR A 411 -33.99 0.43 -10.50
C THR A 411 -33.34 1.45 -11.43
N ASP A 412 -33.22 2.70 -11.00
CA ASP A 412 -32.57 3.81 -11.71
C ASP A 412 -31.79 4.65 -10.70
N LEU A 413 -30.54 5.01 -11.05
CA LEU A 413 -29.63 5.68 -10.16
C LEU A 413 -28.87 6.78 -10.88
N HIS A 414 -28.96 7.99 -10.37
CA HIS A 414 -28.03 9.05 -10.76
C HIS A 414 -26.75 8.92 -9.93
N ALA A 415 -25.58 8.83 -10.58
CA ALA A 415 -24.35 8.64 -9.80
C ALA A 415 -23.12 9.35 -10.39
N ALA A 416 -22.27 9.82 -9.47
CA ALA A 416 -20.91 10.23 -9.74
C ALA A 416 -19.98 9.43 -8.82
N LEU A 417 -19.43 8.34 -9.36
CA LEU A 417 -18.63 7.36 -8.62
C LEU A 417 -17.17 7.45 -9.02
N PHE A 418 -16.30 7.36 -8.02
CA PHE A 418 -14.87 7.22 -8.23
C PHE A 418 -14.50 5.73 -8.33
N GLY A 419 -13.62 5.36 -9.26
CA GLY A 419 -13.12 3.99 -9.44
C GLY A 419 -13.13 3.53 -10.89
N GLN A 420 -12.70 2.28 -11.10
CA GLN A 420 -12.58 1.63 -12.41
C GLN A 420 -13.30 0.27 -12.45
N VAL A 421 -14.31 0.10 -11.62
CA VAL A 421 -15.14 -1.12 -11.63
C VAL A 421 -16.00 -1.16 -12.90
N ASP A 422 -16.07 -2.31 -13.57
CA ASP A 422 -16.99 -2.49 -14.69
C ASP A 422 -18.43 -2.70 -14.16
N LEU A 423 -19.18 -1.62 -14.12
CA LEU A 423 -20.53 -1.59 -13.56
C LEU A 423 -21.51 -2.55 -14.28
N ARG A 424 -21.26 -2.85 -15.57
CA ARG A 424 -22.06 -3.79 -16.36
C ARG A 424 -21.95 -5.23 -15.87
N ARG A 425 -20.87 -5.55 -15.16
CA ARG A 425 -20.53 -6.91 -14.71
C ARG A 425 -20.85 -7.20 -13.24
N ILE A 426 -21.41 -6.22 -12.54
CA ILE A 426 -21.76 -6.33 -11.13
C ILE A 426 -23.25 -6.11 -10.86
N ASP A 427 -24.10 -6.18 -11.87
CA ASP A 427 -25.56 -5.97 -11.78
C ASP A 427 -25.94 -4.65 -11.08
N MET A 428 -25.25 -3.57 -11.40
CA MET A 428 -25.69 -2.23 -10.98
C MET A 428 -26.95 -1.82 -11.75
N PRO A 429 -27.89 -1.10 -11.13
CA PRO A 429 -28.95 -0.45 -11.89
C PRO A 429 -28.35 0.49 -12.93
N PRO A 430 -29.08 0.81 -14.02
CA PRO A 430 -28.66 1.82 -14.98
C PRO A 430 -28.24 3.11 -14.27
N ILE A 431 -27.08 3.63 -14.66
CA ILE A 431 -26.52 4.85 -14.06
C ILE A 431 -26.67 6.01 -15.03
N GLN A 432 -27.25 7.10 -14.53
CA GLN A 432 -27.29 8.39 -15.21
C GLN A 432 -26.25 9.34 -14.61
N PRO A 433 -25.52 10.13 -15.40
CA PRO A 433 -24.57 11.09 -14.90
C PRO A 433 -25.27 12.22 -14.14
N ILE A 434 -24.58 12.79 -13.15
CA ILE A 434 -25.05 13.93 -12.37
C ILE A 434 -24.37 15.20 -12.87
N ASP A 435 -25.17 16.23 -13.19
CA ASP A 435 -24.63 17.58 -13.38
C ASP A 435 -24.30 18.19 -12.00
N PRO A 436 -23.07 18.59 -11.73
CA PRO A 436 -22.71 19.14 -10.43
C PRO A 436 -23.37 20.50 -10.14
N MET A 437 -23.79 21.24 -11.16
CA MET A 437 -24.29 22.61 -11.04
C MET A 437 -25.78 22.73 -11.16
N ARG A 438 -26.51 21.70 -11.65
CA ARG A 438 -27.94 21.74 -11.90
C ARG A 438 -28.68 20.72 -11.05
N ALA A 439 -29.79 21.16 -10.43
CA ALA A 439 -30.68 20.26 -9.74
C ALA A 439 -31.30 19.24 -10.71
N GLY A 440 -31.25 17.97 -10.28
CA GLY A 440 -31.83 16.87 -11.05
C GLY A 440 -33.29 16.62 -10.73
N ALA A 441 -33.92 15.69 -11.46
CA ALA A 441 -35.27 15.20 -11.21
C ALA A 441 -35.39 14.44 -9.89
N PRO A 442 -36.59 14.25 -9.31
CA PRO A 442 -36.77 13.36 -8.18
C PRO A 442 -36.26 11.96 -8.47
N GLY A 443 -35.49 11.38 -7.54
CA GLY A 443 -34.87 10.08 -7.73
C GLY A 443 -33.79 9.75 -6.70
N TRP A 444 -33.00 8.70 -6.96
CA TRP A 444 -31.87 8.30 -6.14
C TRP A 444 -30.56 8.82 -6.72
N TYR A 445 -29.68 9.30 -5.83
CA TYR A 445 -28.41 9.94 -6.17
C TYR A 445 -27.27 9.38 -5.33
N ALA A 446 -26.21 8.93 -5.97
CA ALA A 446 -25.01 8.43 -5.28
C ALA A 446 -23.77 9.26 -5.62
N LEU A 447 -23.07 9.74 -4.61
CA LEU A 447 -21.83 10.52 -4.74
C LEU A 447 -20.68 9.87 -4.00
N SER A 448 -19.55 9.60 -4.67
CA SER A 448 -18.28 9.26 -4.03
C SER A 448 -17.64 10.47 -3.36
N GLU A 449 -17.04 10.26 -2.18
CA GLU A 449 -16.32 11.33 -1.47
C GLU A 449 -15.17 11.89 -2.33
N SER A 450 -14.45 11.05 -3.08
CA SER A 450 -13.38 11.47 -4.00
C SER A 450 -13.87 12.26 -5.21
N ILE A 451 -15.17 12.37 -5.42
CA ILE A 451 -15.78 13.24 -6.44
C ILE A 451 -16.31 14.53 -5.82
N VAL A 452 -17.16 14.40 -4.78
CA VAL A 452 -17.90 15.55 -4.25
C VAL A 452 -17.00 16.53 -3.52
N ILE A 453 -16.08 16.05 -2.69
CA ILE A 453 -15.23 16.94 -1.87
C ILE A 453 -14.24 17.77 -2.72
N PRO A 454 -13.48 17.19 -3.67
CA PRO A 454 -12.63 17.98 -4.55
C PRO A 454 -13.40 18.92 -5.46
N ALA A 455 -14.59 18.51 -5.94
CA ALA A 455 -15.44 19.38 -6.74
C ALA A 455 -15.87 20.63 -5.95
N GLN A 456 -16.30 20.46 -4.68
CA GLN A 456 -16.67 21.58 -3.81
C GLN A 456 -15.48 22.45 -3.38
N ALA A 457 -14.27 21.86 -3.30
CA ALA A 457 -13.05 22.61 -3.02
C ALA A 457 -12.65 23.54 -4.17
N ARG A 458 -12.97 23.15 -5.43
CA ARG A 458 -12.74 23.99 -6.63
C ARG A 458 -13.87 24.97 -6.89
N HIS A 459 -15.10 24.50 -6.78
CA HIS A 459 -16.32 25.23 -7.03
C HIS A 459 -17.29 25.02 -5.88
N ARG A 460 -17.38 26.00 -5.00
CA ARG A 460 -18.14 25.89 -3.75
C ARG A 460 -19.58 25.42 -3.96
N ASP A 461 -20.20 25.74 -5.10
CA ASP A 461 -21.60 25.41 -5.40
C ASP A 461 -21.78 24.02 -6.02
N ALA A 462 -20.69 23.32 -6.36
CA ALA A 462 -20.78 21.99 -6.93
C ALA A 462 -21.53 21.01 -6.02
N TYR A 463 -22.55 20.35 -6.55
CA TYR A 463 -23.43 19.40 -5.83
C TYR A 463 -24.19 19.99 -4.63
N ARG A 464 -24.14 21.31 -4.37
CA ARG A 464 -24.84 21.92 -3.20
C ARG A 464 -26.35 21.70 -3.26
N TRP A 465 -26.95 21.73 -4.44
CA TRP A 465 -28.37 21.43 -4.65
C TRP A 465 -28.78 20.05 -4.11
N LEU A 466 -27.82 19.11 -4.00
CA LEU A 466 -28.03 17.76 -3.47
C LEU A 466 -27.50 17.63 -2.02
N THR A 467 -26.37 18.27 -1.69
CA THR A 467 -25.69 18.09 -0.41
C THR A 467 -26.18 19.01 0.69
N ASP A 468 -26.71 20.20 0.34
CA ASP A 468 -27.15 21.17 1.35
C ASP A 468 -28.53 20.80 1.91
N ASN A 469 -28.60 20.80 3.25
CA ASN A 469 -29.85 20.59 4.02
C ASN A 469 -30.54 19.24 3.78
N ARG A 470 -29.84 18.23 3.24
CA ARG A 470 -30.38 16.89 3.01
C ARG A 470 -29.60 15.85 3.81
N GLY A 471 -30.34 14.95 4.46
CA GLY A 471 -29.76 13.74 5.00
C GLY A 471 -29.34 12.78 3.91
N PHE A 472 -28.31 11.99 4.15
CA PHE A 472 -27.89 10.92 3.25
C PHE A 472 -27.67 9.62 3.99
N ILE A 473 -27.72 8.52 3.27
CA ILE A 473 -27.36 7.18 3.75
C ILE A 473 -25.89 6.99 3.43
N ARG A 474 -25.09 6.69 4.46
CA ARG A 474 -23.69 6.32 4.25
C ARG A 474 -23.59 4.89 3.76
N VAL A 475 -23.12 4.69 2.53
CA VAL A 475 -22.87 3.36 1.97
C VAL A 475 -21.38 3.05 2.09
N GLY A 476 -21.07 1.99 2.81
CA GLY A 476 -19.69 1.73 3.22
C GLY A 476 -19.12 2.89 4.03
N LYS A 477 -17.97 3.40 3.61
CA LYS A 477 -17.34 4.59 4.20
C LYS A 477 -17.25 5.76 3.21
N SER A 478 -17.31 5.48 1.90
CA SER A 478 -16.89 6.41 0.87
C SER A 478 -18.00 6.93 -0.06
N ILE A 479 -19.24 6.43 0.07
CA ILE A 479 -20.35 6.84 -0.81
C ILE A 479 -21.50 7.43 0.02
N ARG A 480 -22.06 8.53 -0.46
CA ARG A 480 -23.29 9.16 0.03
C ARG A 480 -24.45 8.82 -0.90
N LEU A 481 -25.53 8.24 -0.39
CA LEU A 481 -26.74 7.94 -1.12
C LEU A 481 -27.89 8.86 -0.65
N TYR A 482 -28.44 9.62 -1.57
CA TYR A 482 -29.52 10.59 -1.36
C TYR A 482 -30.80 10.14 -2.04
N ARG A 483 -31.94 10.62 -1.54
CA ARG A 483 -33.23 10.57 -2.22
C ARG A 483 -33.78 11.98 -2.37
N LEU A 484 -34.06 12.38 -3.61
CA LEU A 484 -34.75 13.61 -3.98
C LEU A 484 -36.27 13.38 -4.06
#